data_0d3dc8f3bde3e57ebaf3e6423e46cb63
#
_entry.id   0d3dc8f3bde3e57ebaf3e6423e46cb63
#
_cell.length_a   1.000
_cell.length_b   1.000
_cell.length_c   1.000
_cell.angle_alpha   90.00
_cell.angle_beta   90.00
_cell.angle_gamma   90.00
#
_symmetry.space_group_name_H-M   'P 1'
#
loop_
_entity.id
_entity.type
_entity.pdbx_description
1 polymer ?
#
loop_
_entity_poly.entity_id
_entity_poly.type
_entity_poly.pdbx_seq_one_letter_code
_entity_poly.pdbx_strand_id
1 'polypeptide(L)'
;MILSNEDVIDIVKTYANQAIPGWIANMRSYNKELAALVNGTEFNTLLYRIEHKEDDKQLQARKRYSHSIRDLFERTLRPLDNVYTATGGSKTYNIDTDKQEKLIKVVSKMRDGKPLEKWLQRNWMPLYHTDPAGVIFYEYTKEKFYPTYKNISSIRCYKSDGQQLEWILFEGKHEEDNKTIKWRLVDDENDYIVIQDNESFTIPADSTFKHPFKKTPGLIISDIIVIGSEERRSPIHAVLELAKESLRDESHKSMFKFLLWDPIFARYAQKCPKCNGIGTHGSGAEVCMNCNGFGLYIKKDITDVIILGLPTDKDDPTVMPEKIASFIIPPIEIMGEFNKEIDRLEDRIYTTIWGTINYSKIYQNQRAVDKTATEIVYDTAPQIARLNDYADVAEFVEQYLTDLATNFVYGDVKSTNEDDEAICHILYGRNYIIEPVNVLLERYETSRTNGSNTAILDKELEEWMFAKYKNDTVTLEDELKRVKIEPFIHFTAEQVNQLFSVEEGQKKMLFTEWWKNDADKEFDCEELRVEFDKWCEERIVKDEPGQEQPDPILSKYKKIDNGDGTFKYVDAATNEEVTDVQIITTYDAAQKRIDNIQVNDDSGGNNLKFGNH
;
A
#
# COMPACT_ATOMS: atom_id res chain seq x y z
N MET A 1 -30.56 5.90 -13.74
CA MET A 1 -32.02 6.30 -13.80
C MET A 1 -32.13 7.70 -14.37
N ILE A 2 -33.00 7.95 -15.39
CA ILE A 2 -33.21 9.28 -15.94
C ILE A 2 -34.46 9.85 -15.28
N LEU A 3 -34.34 11.03 -14.68
CA LEU A 3 -35.43 11.71 -13.97
C LEU A 3 -36.16 12.71 -14.88
N SER A 4 -37.47 12.84 -14.71
CA SER A 4 -38.24 13.95 -15.31
C SER A 4 -38.02 15.23 -14.48
N ASN A 5 -38.28 16.39 -15.09
CA ASN A 5 -38.19 17.67 -14.37
C ASN A 5 -39.15 17.72 -13.15
N GLU A 6 -40.26 17.03 -13.21
CA GLU A 6 -41.23 16.93 -12.10
C GLU A 6 -40.61 16.10 -10.96
N ASP A 7 -40.00 14.93 -11.26
CA ASP A 7 -39.33 14.09 -10.27
C ASP A 7 -38.17 14.83 -9.59
N VAL A 8 -37.39 15.60 -10.37
CA VAL A 8 -36.29 16.41 -9.86
C VAL A 8 -36.78 17.46 -8.87
N ILE A 9 -37.84 18.19 -9.22
CA ILE A 9 -38.42 19.18 -8.32
C ILE A 9 -38.97 18.53 -7.06
N ASP A 10 -39.66 17.41 -7.16
CA ASP A 10 -40.21 16.69 -6.02
C ASP A 10 -39.11 16.13 -5.08
N ILE A 11 -38.03 15.58 -5.63
CA ILE A 11 -36.88 15.15 -4.86
C ILE A 11 -36.25 16.34 -4.12
N VAL A 12 -35.94 17.43 -4.84
CA VAL A 12 -35.33 18.60 -4.23
C VAL A 12 -36.21 19.20 -3.16
N LYS A 13 -37.52 19.37 -3.45
CA LYS A 13 -38.51 19.90 -2.52
C LYS A 13 -38.63 19.04 -1.25
N THR A 14 -38.63 17.71 -1.41
CA THR A 14 -38.68 16.77 -0.30
C THR A 14 -37.47 16.95 0.63
N TYR A 15 -36.29 16.92 0.06
CA TYR A 15 -35.05 16.97 0.87
C TYR A 15 -34.66 18.39 1.32
N ALA A 16 -35.08 19.46 0.63
CA ALA A 16 -34.86 20.83 1.05
C ALA A 16 -35.70 21.19 2.29
N ASN A 17 -36.97 20.78 2.33
CA ASN A 17 -37.92 21.12 3.38
C ASN A 17 -37.87 20.19 4.61
N GLN A 18 -37.26 19.02 4.48
CA GLN A 18 -37.11 18.05 5.59
C GLN A 18 -35.79 18.22 6.30
N ALA A 19 -35.69 17.66 7.50
CA ALA A 19 -34.40 17.46 8.16
C ALA A 19 -33.52 16.57 7.30
N ILE A 20 -32.20 16.71 7.46
CA ILE A 20 -31.23 15.83 6.79
C ILE A 20 -31.60 14.37 7.12
N PRO A 21 -31.64 13.46 6.13
CA PRO A 21 -31.91 12.06 6.40
C PRO A 21 -31.04 11.51 7.52
N GLY A 22 -31.63 10.72 8.43
CA GLY A 22 -30.95 10.26 9.65
C GLY A 22 -29.63 9.54 9.33
N TRP A 23 -29.63 8.70 8.28
CA TRP A 23 -28.41 8.00 7.85
C TRP A 23 -27.32 8.96 7.34
N ILE A 24 -27.66 10.05 6.63
CA ILE A 24 -26.68 11.08 6.23
C ILE A 24 -26.11 11.79 7.47
N ALA A 25 -26.97 12.14 8.43
CA ALA A 25 -26.52 12.78 9.67
C ALA A 25 -25.54 11.86 10.46
N ASN A 26 -25.86 10.57 10.53
CA ASN A 26 -25.00 9.57 11.12
C ASN A 26 -23.67 9.47 10.38
N MET A 27 -23.68 9.44 9.05
CA MET A 27 -22.47 9.39 8.24
C MET A 27 -21.60 10.64 8.38
N ARG A 28 -22.22 11.82 8.47
CA ARG A 28 -21.48 13.08 8.75
C ARG A 28 -20.79 13.06 10.12
N SER A 29 -21.47 12.52 11.13
CA SER A 29 -20.87 12.32 12.46
C SER A 29 -19.74 11.31 12.43
N TYR A 30 -19.96 10.17 11.76
CA TYR A 30 -18.99 9.10 11.60
C TYR A 30 -17.74 9.55 10.83
N ASN A 31 -17.92 10.34 9.76
CA ASN A 31 -16.80 10.95 9.02
C ASN A 31 -15.94 11.86 9.92
N LYS A 32 -16.57 12.69 10.78
CA LYS A 32 -15.82 13.53 11.72
C LYS A 32 -15.01 12.71 12.72
N GLU A 33 -15.59 11.62 13.21
CA GLU A 33 -14.92 10.69 14.11
C GLU A 33 -13.72 10.02 13.44
N LEU A 34 -13.89 9.49 12.22
CA LEU A 34 -12.81 8.90 11.43
C LEU A 34 -11.71 9.92 11.14
N ALA A 35 -12.07 11.13 10.72
CA ALA A 35 -11.11 12.19 10.45
C ALA A 35 -10.33 12.60 11.71
N ALA A 36 -10.98 12.60 12.87
CA ALA A 36 -10.33 12.88 14.14
C ALA A 36 -9.31 11.80 14.54
N LEU A 37 -9.63 10.53 14.34
CA LEU A 37 -8.75 9.41 14.71
C LEU A 37 -7.62 9.22 13.68
N VAL A 38 -7.97 9.16 12.38
CA VAL A 38 -7.02 8.80 11.31
C VAL A 38 -6.16 9.99 10.89
N ASN A 39 -6.77 11.17 10.71
CA ASN A 39 -6.07 12.37 10.24
C ASN A 39 -5.65 13.31 11.39
N GLY A 40 -6.13 13.07 12.61
CA GLY A 40 -5.90 13.93 13.76
C GLY A 40 -6.66 15.25 13.70
N THR A 41 -7.65 15.39 12.82
CA THR A 41 -8.44 16.61 12.66
C THR A 41 -9.40 16.77 13.84
N GLU A 42 -9.27 17.86 14.61
CA GLU A 42 -10.14 18.13 15.77
C GLU A 42 -10.26 16.96 16.77
N PHE A 43 -9.21 16.12 16.89
CA PHE A 43 -9.21 14.92 17.74
C PHE A 43 -9.59 15.21 19.19
N ASN A 44 -9.37 16.44 19.66
CA ASN A 44 -9.74 16.90 21.00
C ASN A 44 -11.25 16.76 21.29
N THR A 45 -12.10 16.71 20.25
CA THR A 45 -13.54 16.51 20.40
C THR A 45 -13.88 15.13 20.92
N LEU A 46 -12.99 14.15 20.71
CA LEU A 46 -13.13 12.78 21.19
C LEU A 46 -12.66 12.57 22.64
N LEU A 47 -12.06 13.61 23.27
CA LEU A 47 -11.64 13.56 24.65
C LEU A 47 -12.78 14.05 25.55
N TYR A 48 -13.48 13.12 26.16
CA TYR A 48 -14.58 13.40 27.08
C TYR A 48 -14.07 13.48 28.54
N ARG A 49 -14.82 14.24 29.37
CA ARG A 49 -14.53 14.36 30.78
C ARG A 49 -14.65 13.02 31.50
N ILE A 50 -13.70 12.74 32.38
CA ILE A 50 -13.78 11.58 33.28
C ILE A 50 -14.62 11.99 34.48
N GLU A 51 -15.83 11.46 34.54
CA GLU A 51 -16.76 11.72 35.63
C GLU A 51 -16.14 11.39 37.00
N HIS A 52 -16.40 12.25 37.98
CA HIS A 52 -15.91 12.12 39.35
C HIS A 52 -14.38 12.23 39.56
N LYS A 53 -13.59 12.39 38.49
CA LYS A 53 -12.12 12.46 38.58
C LYS A 53 -11.52 13.73 37.94
N GLU A 54 -12.25 14.36 37.04
CA GLU A 54 -11.75 15.49 36.25
C GLU A 54 -12.75 16.65 36.25
N ASP A 55 -12.30 17.84 36.55
CA ASP A 55 -13.07 19.07 36.37
C ASP A 55 -12.92 19.63 34.94
N ASP A 56 -13.67 20.69 34.61
CA ASP A 56 -13.61 21.31 33.27
C ASP A 56 -12.25 21.95 32.95
N LYS A 57 -11.52 22.46 33.96
CA LYS A 57 -10.19 23.02 33.75
C LYS A 57 -9.15 21.93 33.44
N GLN A 58 -9.25 20.82 34.16
CA GLN A 58 -8.39 19.68 33.94
C GLN A 58 -8.65 19.06 32.55
N LEU A 59 -9.91 18.95 32.14
CA LEU A 59 -10.26 18.52 30.77
C LEU A 59 -9.67 19.47 29.72
N GLN A 60 -9.79 20.79 29.90
CA GLN A 60 -9.23 21.77 28.97
C GLN A 60 -7.69 21.65 28.89
N ALA A 61 -7.04 21.47 30.04
CA ALA A 61 -5.60 21.23 30.08
C ALA A 61 -5.23 19.95 29.33
N ARG A 62 -5.95 18.84 29.57
CA ARG A 62 -5.73 17.59 28.90
C ARG A 62 -5.94 17.71 27.37
N LYS A 63 -7.01 18.37 26.93
CA LYS A 63 -7.26 18.67 25.51
C LYS A 63 -6.12 19.49 24.87
N ARG A 64 -5.55 20.41 25.61
CA ARG A 64 -4.48 21.30 25.12
C ARG A 64 -3.14 20.62 24.98
N TYR A 65 -2.81 19.69 25.89
CA TYR A 65 -1.49 19.03 25.94
C TYR A 65 -1.47 17.63 25.32
N SER A 66 -2.62 17.12 24.89
CA SER A 66 -2.70 15.83 24.20
C SER A 66 -2.26 15.92 22.74
N HIS A 67 -1.84 14.80 22.22
CA HIS A 67 -1.48 14.64 20.81
C HIS A 67 -2.46 13.65 20.14
N SER A 68 -2.62 13.78 18.83
CA SER A 68 -3.41 12.83 18.05
C SER A 68 -2.67 11.50 17.91
N ILE A 69 -3.41 10.43 17.64
CA ILE A 69 -2.88 9.10 17.32
C ILE A 69 -2.73 8.87 15.81
N ARG A 70 -2.65 9.94 15.03
CA ARG A 70 -2.52 9.91 13.57
C ARG A 70 -1.36 9.03 13.11
N ASP A 71 -0.21 9.12 13.76
CA ASP A 71 0.98 8.34 13.45
C ASP A 71 0.78 6.83 13.59
N LEU A 72 -0.10 6.38 14.50
CA LEU A 72 -0.50 4.99 14.63
C LEU A 72 -1.18 4.52 13.34
N PHE A 73 -2.16 5.29 12.84
CA PHE A 73 -2.85 4.94 11.59
C PHE A 73 -1.96 5.07 10.36
N GLU A 74 -1.09 6.08 10.28
CA GLU A 74 -0.11 6.20 9.20
C GLU A 74 0.81 4.97 9.12
N ARG A 75 1.29 4.47 10.26
CA ARG A 75 2.11 3.25 10.33
C ARG A 75 1.29 2.00 9.99
N THR A 76 0.09 1.89 10.56
CA THR A 76 -0.76 0.70 10.40
C THR A 76 -1.29 0.55 8.97
N LEU A 77 -1.64 1.64 8.29
CA LEU A 77 -2.19 1.62 6.93
C LEU A 77 -1.12 1.67 5.82
N ARG A 78 0.14 1.86 6.18
CA ARG A 78 1.24 1.92 5.21
C ARG A 78 1.34 0.70 4.27
N PRO A 79 1.06 -0.55 4.69
CA PRO A 79 1.08 -1.69 3.78
C PRO A 79 0.14 -1.56 2.58
N LEU A 80 -0.90 -0.70 2.63
CA LEU A 80 -1.81 -0.44 1.51
C LEU A 80 -1.12 0.17 0.29
N ASP A 81 0.01 0.85 0.47
CA ASP A 81 0.79 1.34 -0.67
C ASP A 81 1.23 0.21 -1.60
N ASN A 82 1.35 -1.02 -1.07
CA ASN A 82 1.73 -2.20 -1.84
C ASN A 82 0.65 -2.59 -2.86
N VAL A 83 -0.62 -2.26 -2.65
CA VAL A 83 -1.71 -2.51 -3.62
C VAL A 83 -1.39 -1.91 -4.99
N TYR A 84 -0.82 -0.71 -5.00
CA TYR A 84 -0.48 0.03 -6.23
C TYR A 84 0.96 -0.20 -6.73
N THR A 85 1.74 -1.02 -6.04
CA THR A 85 3.16 -1.25 -6.36
C THR A 85 3.49 -2.72 -6.57
N ALA A 86 2.55 -3.62 -6.28
CA ALA A 86 2.70 -5.05 -6.49
C ALA A 86 2.89 -5.38 -7.99
N THR A 87 3.66 -6.41 -8.26
CA THR A 87 3.93 -6.88 -9.63
C THR A 87 2.92 -7.93 -10.08
N GLY A 88 2.81 -8.15 -11.40
CA GLY A 88 1.92 -9.16 -11.99
C GLY A 88 0.52 -8.63 -12.33
N GLY A 89 0.31 -7.30 -12.29
CA GLY A 89 -0.93 -6.69 -12.76
C GLY A 89 -0.98 -6.53 -14.27
N SER A 90 -2.20 -6.37 -14.81
CA SER A 90 -2.43 -6.12 -16.24
C SER A 90 -3.59 -5.14 -16.43
N LYS A 91 -3.54 -4.36 -17.51
CA LYS A 91 -4.63 -3.48 -17.94
C LYS A 91 -4.92 -3.76 -19.41
N THR A 92 -6.09 -4.30 -19.68
CA THR A 92 -6.54 -4.63 -21.04
C THR A 92 -7.77 -3.80 -21.39
N TYR A 93 -7.90 -3.41 -22.65
CA TYR A 93 -8.99 -2.58 -23.14
C TYR A 93 -9.66 -3.27 -24.33
N ASN A 94 -10.95 -3.54 -24.23
CA ASN A 94 -11.77 -4.21 -25.23
C ASN A 94 -12.42 -3.20 -26.19
N ILE A 95 -11.62 -2.32 -26.77
CA ILE A 95 -12.04 -1.29 -27.73
C ILE A 95 -11.07 -1.23 -28.91
N ASP A 96 -11.50 -0.61 -30.02
CA ASP A 96 -10.65 -0.44 -31.19
C ASP A 96 -9.30 0.21 -30.85
N THR A 97 -8.22 -0.25 -31.46
CA THR A 97 -6.84 0.18 -31.16
C THR A 97 -6.65 1.70 -31.20
N ASP A 98 -7.23 2.38 -32.19
CA ASP A 98 -7.14 3.85 -32.31
C ASP A 98 -7.82 4.59 -31.14
N LYS A 99 -8.92 4.02 -30.63
CA LYS A 99 -9.64 4.56 -29.47
C LYS A 99 -8.87 4.24 -28.18
N GLN A 100 -8.28 3.05 -28.10
CA GLN A 100 -7.47 2.62 -26.96
C GLN A 100 -6.31 3.58 -26.71
N GLU A 101 -5.51 3.92 -27.72
CA GLU A 101 -4.38 4.84 -27.56
C GLU A 101 -4.80 6.22 -27.02
N LYS A 102 -5.92 6.74 -27.54
CA LYS A 102 -6.45 8.03 -27.06
C LYS A 102 -6.95 7.94 -25.63
N LEU A 103 -7.65 6.86 -25.26
CA LEU A 103 -8.13 6.62 -23.91
C LEU A 103 -6.96 6.53 -22.93
N ILE A 104 -5.93 5.75 -23.25
CA ILE A 104 -4.71 5.65 -22.45
C ILE A 104 -4.06 7.01 -22.23
N LYS A 105 -4.00 7.86 -23.28
CA LYS A 105 -3.49 9.24 -23.14
C LYS A 105 -4.33 10.10 -22.20
N VAL A 106 -5.65 9.93 -22.19
CA VAL A 106 -6.55 10.64 -21.28
C VAL A 106 -6.37 10.14 -19.84
N VAL A 107 -6.43 8.82 -19.63
CA VAL A 107 -6.31 8.20 -18.29
C VAL A 107 -4.92 8.42 -17.68
N SER A 108 -3.86 8.45 -18.52
CA SER A 108 -2.48 8.71 -18.05
C SER A 108 -2.23 10.17 -17.61
N LYS A 109 -3.11 11.11 -17.96
CA LYS A 109 -2.99 12.54 -17.61
C LYS A 109 -4.29 13.10 -17.03
N MET A 110 -5.00 12.32 -16.24
CA MET A 110 -6.36 12.61 -15.80
C MET A 110 -6.46 13.89 -14.96
N ARG A 111 -5.53 14.09 -14.01
CA ARG A 111 -5.52 15.31 -13.20
C ARG A 111 -4.10 15.71 -12.83
N ASP A 112 -3.77 17.00 -13.00
CA ASP A 112 -2.43 17.56 -12.71
C ASP A 112 -1.30 16.82 -13.44
N GLY A 113 -1.59 16.28 -14.64
CA GLY A 113 -0.65 15.48 -15.43
C GLY A 113 -0.34 14.10 -14.89
N LYS A 114 -1.12 13.61 -13.90
CA LYS A 114 -0.94 12.30 -13.27
C LYS A 114 -1.96 11.27 -13.76
N PRO A 115 -1.57 9.99 -13.83
CA PRO A 115 -2.49 8.90 -14.14
C PRO A 115 -3.63 8.78 -13.11
N LEU A 116 -4.78 8.25 -13.55
CA LEU A 116 -5.92 7.98 -12.68
C LEU A 116 -5.54 7.10 -11.48
N GLU A 117 -4.79 6.03 -11.70
CA GLU A 117 -4.26 5.14 -10.66
C GLU A 117 -3.52 5.91 -9.55
N LYS A 118 -2.62 6.83 -9.93
CA LYS A 118 -1.87 7.65 -8.95
C LYS A 118 -2.77 8.65 -8.22
N TRP A 119 -3.83 9.12 -8.88
CA TRP A 119 -4.81 9.96 -8.22
C TRP A 119 -5.63 9.13 -7.21
N LEU A 120 -6.03 7.90 -7.55
CA LEU A 120 -6.73 6.97 -6.65
C LEU A 120 -5.88 6.60 -5.44
N GLN A 121 -4.64 6.23 -5.62
CA GLN A 121 -3.71 5.95 -4.53
C GLN A 121 -3.64 7.09 -3.52
N ARG A 122 -3.59 8.34 -3.99
CA ARG A 122 -3.41 9.52 -3.14
C ARG A 122 -4.69 10.08 -2.53
N ASN A 123 -5.82 9.89 -3.19
CA ASN A 123 -7.08 10.50 -2.80
C ASN A 123 -8.12 9.45 -2.38
N TRP A 124 -8.42 8.46 -3.20
CA TRP A 124 -9.45 7.49 -2.88
C TRP A 124 -9.06 6.57 -1.71
N MET A 125 -7.87 6.00 -1.71
CA MET A 125 -7.45 5.06 -0.67
C MET A 125 -7.49 5.67 0.75
N PRO A 126 -7.00 6.89 1.01
CA PRO A 126 -7.19 7.54 2.31
C PRO A 126 -8.66 7.80 2.65
N LEU A 127 -9.48 8.17 1.65
CA LEU A 127 -10.90 8.47 1.85
C LEU A 127 -11.72 7.22 2.14
N TYR A 128 -11.33 6.06 1.63
CA TYR A 128 -11.94 4.78 1.94
C TYR A 128 -11.92 4.48 3.45
N HIS A 129 -10.92 5.03 4.17
CA HIS A 129 -10.83 4.93 5.62
C HIS A 129 -11.49 6.08 6.37
N THR A 130 -11.60 7.28 5.77
CA THR A 130 -12.00 8.49 6.50
C THR A 130 -13.36 9.05 6.11
N ASP A 131 -13.84 8.81 4.89
CA ASP A 131 -15.17 9.23 4.42
C ASP A 131 -15.83 8.18 3.54
N PRO A 132 -16.24 7.04 4.10
CA PRO A 132 -16.78 5.91 3.34
C PRO A 132 -18.07 6.23 2.57
N ALA A 133 -18.85 7.20 3.02
CA ALA A 133 -20.09 7.65 2.35
C ALA A 133 -19.90 8.84 1.43
N GLY A 134 -18.68 9.38 1.32
CA GLY A 134 -18.32 10.37 0.32
C GLY A 134 -18.35 9.80 -1.09
N VAL A 135 -18.21 10.67 -2.08
CA VAL A 135 -18.32 10.31 -3.49
C VAL A 135 -17.10 10.82 -4.27
N ILE A 136 -16.50 9.94 -5.08
CA ILE A 136 -15.65 10.37 -6.17
C ILE A 136 -16.56 10.78 -7.32
N PHE A 137 -16.40 12.00 -7.79
CA PHE A 137 -17.27 12.58 -8.79
C PHE A 137 -16.46 13.22 -9.91
N TYR A 138 -16.82 12.93 -11.17
CA TYR A 138 -16.25 13.64 -12.31
C TYR A 138 -16.90 15.00 -12.46
N GLU A 139 -16.16 16.06 -12.15
CA GLU A 139 -16.53 17.41 -12.61
C GLU A 139 -16.13 17.57 -14.06
N TYR A 140 -16.97 18.24 -14.82
CA TYR A 140 -16.81 18.31 -16.26
C TYR A 140 -17.22 19.66 -16.83
N THR A 141 -16.67 19.95 -17.99
CA THR A 141 -17.09 21.00 -18.92
C THR A 141 -17.40 20.35 -20.26
N LYS A 142 -17.76 21.13 -21.29
CA LYS A 142 -17.97 20.56 -22.61
C LYS A 142 -16.79 19.81 -23.22
N GLU A 143 -15.56 20.15 -22.78
CA GLU A 143 -14.32 19.66 -23.39
C GLU A 143 -13.43 18.84 -22.44
N LYS A 144 -13.63 18.99 -21.15
CA LYS A 144 -12.72 18.42 -20.13
C LYS A 144 -13.50 17.86 -18.96
N PHE A 145 -12.96 16.81 -18.38
CA PHE A 145 -13.42 16.25 -17.13
C PHE A 145 -12.23 15.87 -16.24
N TYR A 146 -12.47 15.78 -14.94
CA TYR A 146 -11.45 15.39 -13.97
C TYR A 146 -12.10 14.86 -12.69
N PRO A 147 -11.48 13.89 -12.01
CA PRO A 147 -12.02 13.35 -10.77
C PRO A 147 -11.87 14.35 -9.63
N THR A 148 -12.92 14.44 -8.83
CA THR A 148 -12.98 15.24 -7.61
C THR A 148 -13.52 14.40 -6.47
N TYR A 149 -13.28 14.85 -5.27
CA TYR A 149 -13.89 14.29 -4.08
C TYR A 149 -15.02 15.17 -3.58
N LYS A 150 -16.17 14.56 -3.27
CA LYS A 150 -17.33 15.17 -2.63
C LYS A 150 -17.50 14.56 -1.25
N ASN A 151 -17.20 15.36 -0.23
CA ASN A 151 -17.38 14.96 1.17
C ASN A 151 -18.87 14.75 1.47
N ILE A 152 -19.20 13.78 2.32
CA ILE A 152 -20.57 13.51 2.73
C ILE A 152 -21.29 14.75 3.30
N SER A 153 -20.56 15.71 3.87
CA SER A 153 -21.14 16.96 4.36
C SER A 153 -21.64 17.89 3.23
N SER A 154 -21.13 17.73 2.00
CA SER A 154 -21.58 18.47 0.81
C SER A 154 -22.70 17.76 0.05
N ILE A 155 -23.13 16.60 0.51
CA ILE A 155 -24.17 15.79 -0.10
C ILE A 155 -25.42 15.87 0.76
N ARG A 156 -26.55 16.19 0.16
CA ARG A 156 -27.85 16.24 0.83
C ARG A 156 -28.50 14.87 0.91
N CYS A 157 -28.49 14.15 -0.20
CA CYS A 157 -28.97 12.79 -0.33
C CYS A 157 -28.47 12.18 -1.64
N TYR A 158 -28.46 10.88 -1.73
CA TYR A 158 -28.30 10.15 -2.99
C TYR A 158 -29.13 8.87 -2.97
N LYS A 159 -29.34 8.30 -4.14
CA LYS A 159 -29.85 6.94 -4.32
C LYS A 159 -28.80 6.14 -5.07
N SER A 160 -28.57 4.91 -4.63
CA SER A 160 -27.51 4.06 -5.17
C SER A 160 -27.94 2.60 -5.31
N ASP A 161 -27.31 1.92 -6.25
CA ASP A 161 -27.27 0.47 -6.35
C ASP A 161 -25.82 0.03 -6.10
N GLY A 162 -25.56 -0.59 -4.96
CA GLY A 162 -24.19 -0.84 -4.51
C GLY A 162 -23.41 0.47 -4.33
N GLN A 163 -22.24 0.57 -4.96
CA GLN A 163 -21.43 1.81 -4.98
C GLN A 163 -21.87 2.77 -6.10
N GLN A 164 -22.61 2.31 -7.12
CA GLN A 164 -23.01 3.11 -8.25
C GLN A 164 -24.19 4.01 -7.88
N LEU A 165 -24.11 5.27 -8.29
CA LEU A 165 -25.17 6.25 -8.05
C LEU A 165 -26.24 6.16 -9.14
N GLU A 166 -27.51 6.16 -8.73
CA GLU A 166 -28.64 6.41 -9.63
C GLU A 166 -28.88 7.91 -9.81
N TRP A 167 -28.74 8.68 -8.74
CA TRP A 167 -28.72 10.14 -8.73
C TRP A 167 -28.09 10.66 -7.44
N ILE A 168 -27.61 11.89 -7.48
CA ILE A 168 -27.01 12.59 -6.33
C ILE A 168 -27.54 14.01 -6.23
N LEU A 169 -27.96 14.40 -5.02
CA LEU A 169 -28.36 15.75 -4.66
C LEU A 169 -27.30 16.36 -3.74
N PHE A 170 -26.71 17.45 -4.19
CA PHE A 170 -25.74 18.20 -3.40
C PHE A 170 -26.44 19.16 -2.43
N GLU A 171 -25.73 19.56 -1.37
CA GLU A 171 -26.21 20.53 -0.40
C GLU A 171 -26.45 21.90 -1.07
N GLY A 172 -27.59 22.51 -0.75
CA GLY A 172 -27.99 23.80 -1.33
C GLY A 172 -27.01 24.91 -0.96
N LYS A 173 -26.68 25.74 -1.94
CA LYS A 173 -25.81 26.90 -1.76
C LYS A 173 -26.65 28.19 -1.82
N HIS A 174 -26.55 29.02 -0.76
CA HIS A 174 -27.13 30.34 -0.73
C HIS A 174 -26.44 31.24 -1.75
N GLU A 175 -27.21 32.03 -2.47
CA GLU A 175 -26.71 33.13 -3.32
C GLU A 175 -26.37 34.37 -2.47
N GLU A 176 -25.78 35.37 -3.09
CA GLU A 176 -25.34 36.61 -2.42
C GLU A 176 -26.50 37.36 -1.74
N ASP A 177 -27.74 37.20 -2.21
CA ASP A 177 -28.94 37.79 -1.64
C ASP A 177 -29.45 37.09 -0.36
N ASN A 178 -28.89 35.91 -0.01
CA ASN A 178 -29.28 35.01 1.08
C ASN A 178 -30.76 34.57 1.08
N LYS A 179 -31.52 34.86 0.00
CA LYS A 179 -32.92 34.46 -0.16
C LYS A 179 -33.08 33.27 -1.08
N THR A 180 -32.23 33.21 -2.08
CA THR A 180 -32.26 32.18 -3.11
C THR A 180 -31.24 31.07 -2.79
N ILE A 181 -31.68 29.81 -2.89
CA ILE A 181 -30.82 28.66 -2.70
C ILE A 181 -30.74 27.90 -4.01
N LYS A 182 -29.51 27.61 -4.43
CA LYS A 182 -29.24 26.77 -5.60
C LYS A 182 -28.95 25.34 -5.18
N TRP A 183 -29.74 24.41 -5.70
CA TRP A 183 -29.57 22.98 -5.54
C TRP A 183 -29.04 22.38 -6.83
N ARG A 184 -28.11 21.42 -6.74
CA ARG A 184 -27.63 20.69 -7.89
C ARG A 184 -27.99 19.22 -7.71
N LEU A 185 -28.72 18.66 -8.69
CA LEU A 185 -29.03 17.25 -8.77
C LEU A 185 -28.47 16.68 -10.07
N VAL A 186 -27.80 15.54 -10.01
CA VAL A 186 -27.22 14.88 -11.19
C VAL A 186 -27.73 13.45 -11.25
N ASP A 187 -28.21 13.07 -12.42
CA ASP A 187 -28.65 11.71 -12.76
C ASP A 187 -27.80 11.09 -13.87
N ASP A 188 -28.25 10.04 -14.54
CA ASP A 188 -27.48 9.31 -15.56
C ASP A 188 -27.24 10.10 -16.86
N GLU A 189 -28.07 11.12 -17.15
CA GLU A 189 -27.93 11.91 -18.37
C GLU A 189 -27.80 13.41 -18.14
N ASN A 190 -28.37 13.90 -17.06
CA ASN A 190 -28.56 15.33 -16.86
C ASN A 190 -27.99 15.83 -15.53
N ASP A 191 -27.57 17.08 -15.55
CA ASP A 191 -27.18 17.88 -14.39
C ASP A 191 -28.16 19.04 -14.27
N TYR A 192 -28.95 19.03 -13.23
CA TYR A 192 -30.04 20.00 -13.00
C TYR A 192 -29.61 21.00 -11.93
N ILE A 193 -29.86 22.26 -12.22
CA ILE A 193 -29.80 23.33 -11.23
C ILE A 193 -31.23 23.76 -10.89
N VAL A 194 -31.63 23.48 -9.65
CA VAL A 194 -32.94 23.87 -9.12
C VAL A 194 -32.76 25.11 -8.25
N ILE A 195 -33.55 26.13 -8.53
CA ILE A 195 -33.57 27.36 -7.76
C ILE A 195 -34.75 27.31 -6.79
N GLN A 196 -34.44 27.44 -5.51
CA GLN A 196 -35.43 27.63 -4.45
C GLN A 196 -35.53 29.11 -4.08
N ASP A 197 -36.71 29.70 -4.26
CA ASP A 197 -37.05 31.01 -3.75
C ASP A 197 -38.25 30.86 -2.79
N ASN A 198 -37.95 30.98 -1.49
CA ASN A 198 -38.89 30.66 -0.42
C ASN A 198 -39.45 29.23 -0.53
N GLU A 199 -40.74 29.08 -0.81
CA GLU A 199 -41.42 27.78 -1.00
C GLU A 199 -41.52 27.33 -2.48
N SER A 200 -41.03 28.15 -3.40
CA SER A 200 -41.09 27.88 -4.84
C SER A 200 -39.80 27.19 -5.30
N PHE A 201 -39.95 26.11 -6.07
CA PHE A 201 -38.83 25.37 -6.68
C PHE A 201 -39.01 25.40 -8.20
N THR A 202 -38.00 25.88 -8.89
CA THR A 202 -38.03 26.01 -10.34
C THR A 202 -36.73 25.57 -10.98
N ILE A 203 -36.82 24.95 -12.16
CA ILE A 203 -35.67 24.66 -13.01
C ILE A 203 -35.71 25.72 -14.15
N PRO A 204 -34.76 26.68 -14.16
CA PRO A 204 -34.67 27.63 -15.27
C PRO A 204 -34.42 26.92 -16.61
N ALA A 205 -34.92 27.48 -17.71
CA ALA A 205 -34.85 26.84 -19.03
C ALA A 205 -33.40 26.47 -19.47
N ASP A 206 -32.42 27.26 -19.04
CA ASP A 206 -30.99 27.06 -19.37
C ASP A 206 -30.19 26.36 -18.25
N SER A 207 -30.89 25.72 -17.31
CA SER A 207 -30.26 25.15 -16.08
C SER A 207 -30.25 23.63 -16.07
N THR A 208 -30.54 22.98 -17.19
CA THR A 208 -30.41 21.53 -17.40
C THR A 208 -29.31 21.28 -18.42
N PHE A 209 -28.25 20.57 -17.99
CA PHE A 209 -27.09 20.30 -18.84
C PHE A 209 -26.96 18.79 -19.07
N LYS A 210 -27.01 18.37 -20.35
CA LYS A 210 -26.71 16.98 -20.70
C LYS A 210 -25.24 16.69 -20.57
N HIS A 211 -24.92 15.60 -19.87
CA HIS A 211 -23.55 15.11 -19.80
C HIS A 211 -23.40 13.80 -20.59
N PRO A 212 -22.19 13.52 -21.14
CA PRO A 212 -21.97 12.37 -22.01
C PRO A 212 -21.64 11.06 -21.31
N PHE A 213 -21.59 11.02 -19.96
CA PHE A 213 -21.15 9.84 -19.20
C PHE A 213 -22.12 8.65 -19.27
N LYS A 214 -23.40 8.85 -19.65
CA LYS A 214 -24.44 7.80 -19.73
C LYS A 214 -24.78 7.10 -18.40
N LYS A 215 -24.12 7.44 -17.35
CA LYS A 215 -24.36 7.06 -15.96
C LYS A 215 -24.08 8.25 -15.08
N THR A 216 -24.66 8.29 -13.90
CA THR A 216 -24.33 9.33 -12.91
C THR A 216 -22.81 9.37 -12.71
N PRO A 217 -22.14 10.52 -12.95
CA PRO A 217 -20.69 10.60 -13.03
C PRO A 217 -20.02 10.56 -11.67
N GLY A 218 -20.43 9.63 -10.82
CA GLY A 218 -19.91 9.48 -9.46
C GLY A 218 -19.98 8.06 -8.95
N LEU A 219 -19.10 7.76 -7.99
CA LEU A 219 -19.01 6.48 -7.33
C LEU A 219 -18.85 6.70 -5.83
N ILE A 220 -19.64 5.98 -5.01
CA ILE A 220 -19.50 6.01 -3.55
C ILE A 220 -18.18 5.37 -3.17
N ILE A 221 -17.48 5.95 -2.21
CA ILE A 221 -16.11 5.56 -1.85
C ILE A 221 -16.05 4.14 -1.30
N SER A 222 -16.98 3.76 -0.40
CA SER A 222 -16.97 2.44 0.24
C SER A 222 -18.02 1.50 -0.36
N ASP A 223 -17.63 0.25 -0.56
CA ASP A 223 -18.47 -0.89 -0.91
C ASP A 223 -19.16 -1.52 0.32
N ILE A 224 -18.68 -1.24 1.54
CA ILE A 224 -19.17 -1.86 2.77
C ILE A 224 -20.46 -1.19 3.22
N ILE A 225 -21.59 -1.88 3.06
CA ILE A 225 -22.93 -1.40 3.41
C ILE A 225 -23.36 -1.98 4.75
N VAL A 226 -24.02 -1.18 5.57
CA VAL A 226 -24.71 -1.66 6.77
C VAL A 226 -26.02 -2.32 6.37
N ILE A 227 -26.21 -3.59 6.75
CA ILE A 227 -27.41 -4.36 6.41
C ILE A 227 -28.67 -3.62 6.88
N GLY A 228 -29.60 -3.36 5.97
CA GLY A 228 -30.87 -2.68 6.26
C GLY A 228 -30.77 -1.15 6.38
N SER A 229 -29.66 -0.56 5.98
CA SER A 229 -29.43 0.90 5.96
C SER A 229 -28.65 1.30 4.70
N GLU A 230 -28.71 2.59 4.34
CA GLU A 230 -27.83 3.19 3.32
C GLU A 230 -26.46 3.62 3.90
N GLU A 231 -26.22 3.35 5.17
CA GLU A 231 -24.97 3.72 5.83
C GLU A 231 -23.78 2.91 5.30
N ARG A 232 -22.65 3.57 5.15
CA ARG A 232 -21.40 2.98 4.70
C ARG A 232 -20.40 2.85 5.84
N ARG A 233 -19.63 1.78 5.84
CA ARG A 233 -18.60 1.55 6.85
C ARG A 233 -17.20 1.72 6.26
N SER A 234 -16.30 2.18 7.11
CA SER A 234 -14.88 2.13 6.84
C SER A 234 -14.33 0.72 7.10
N PRO A 235 -13.35 0.23 6.34
CA PRO A 235 -12.68 -1.05 6.62
C PRO A 235 -12.10 -1.14 8.03
N ILE A 236 -11.73 0.00 8.62
CA ILE A 236 -11.18 0.07 9.98
C ILE A 236 -12.25 0.23 11.07
N HIS A 237 -13.54 0.10 10.73
CA HIS A 237 -14.63 0.27 11.70
C HIS A 237 -14.45 -0.57 12.96
N ALA A 238 -13.98 -1.80 12.82
CA ALA A 238 -13.81 -2.74 13.94
C ALA A 238 -12.80 -2.26 15.01
N VAL A 239 -11.91 -1.34 14.67
CA VAL A 239 -10.87 -0.85 15.60
C VAL A 239 -11.15 0.52 16.20
N LEU A 240 -12.28 1.15 15.88
CA LEU A 240 -12.56 2.54 16.32
C LEU A 240 -12.62 2.68 17.83
N GLU A 241 -13.24 1.74 18.53
CA GLU A 241 -13.31 1.79 20.00
C GLU A 241 -11.93 1.59 20.63
N LEU A 242 -11.10 0.70 20.08
CA LEU A 242 -9.70 0.53 20.51
C LEU A 242 -8.88 1.79 20.24
N ALA A 243 -9.11 2.45 19.12
CA ALA A 243 -8.44 3.70 18.77
C ALA A 243 -8.84 4.84 19.72
N LYS A 244 -10.12 4.96 20.10
CA LYS A 244 -10.58 5.91 21.10
C LYS A 244 -9.94 5.65 22.47
N GLU A 245 -9.83 4.38 22.84
CA GLU A 245 -9.16 3.96 24.08
C GLU A 245 -7.67 4.36 24.04
N SER A 246 -6.97 4.05 22.96
CA SER A 246 -5.57 4.44 22.75
C SER A 246 -5.38 5.97 22.81
N LEU A 247 -6.26 6.75 22.15
CA LEU A 247 -6.24 8.21 22.22
C LEU A 247 -6.41 8.72 23.65
N ARG A 248 -7.34 8.12 24.41
CA ARG A 248 -7.55 8.47 25.82
C ARG A 248 -6.30 8.21 26.64
N ASP A 249 -5.70 7.02 26.49
CA ASP A 249 -4.54 6.63 27.29
C ASP A 249 -3.28 7.44 26.92
N GLU A 250 -3.08 7.75 25.63
CA GLU A 250 -2.03 8.71 25.21
C GLU A 250 -2.27 10.11 25.78
N SER A 251 -3.53 10.54 25.91
CA SER A 251 -3.86 11.82 26.53
C SER A 251 -3.50 11.86 28.03
N HIS A 252 -3.75 10.75 28.74
CA HIS A 252 -3.36 10.61 30.16
C HIS A 252 -1.84 10.55 30.33
N LYS A 253 -1.17 9.78 29.50
CA LYS A 253 0.30 9.71 29.48
C LYS A 253 0.94 11.08 29.23
N SER A 254 0.35 11.89 28.34
CA SER A 254 0.82 13.26 28.08
C SER A 254 0.70 14.15 29.32
N MET A 255 -0.43 14.08 30.04
CA MET A 255 -0.61 14.80 31.30
C MET A 255 0.34 14.28 32.39
N PHE A 256 0.55 12.98 32.46
CA PHE A 256 1.47 12.39 33.42
C PHE A 256 2.94 12.80 33.17
N LYS A 257 3.37 12.86 31.90
CA LYS A 257 4.69 13.41 31.53
C LYS A 257 4.86 14.85 31.99
N PHE A 258 3.83 15.68 31.85
CA PHE A 258 3.85 17.06 32.32
C PHE A 258 4.08 17.14 33.83
N LEU A 259 3.36 16.30 34.60
CA LEU A 259 3.54 16.25 36.07
C LEU A 259 4.90 15.70 36.51
N LEU A 260 5.54 14.84 35.68
CA LEU A 260 6.90 14.37 35.96
C LEU A 260 7.96 15.44 35.71
N TRP A 261 7.77 16.28 34.69
CA TRP A 261 8.75 17.31 34.33
C TRP A 261 8.60 18.58 35.15
N ASP A 262 7.38 18.86 35.61
CA ASP A 262 7.08 19.96 36.53
C ASP A 262 6.52 19.41 37.86
N PRO A 263 7.39 18.81 38.71
CA PRO A 263 6.96 18.16 39.93
C PRO A 263 6.41 19.22 40.92
N ILE A 264 5.34 18.83 41.62
CA ILE A 264 4.73 19.72 42.61
C ILE A 264 5.69 19.88 43.77
N PHE A 265 6.04 21.12 44.06
CA PHE A 265 6.87 21.45 45.20
C PHE A 265 6.00 21.63 46.45
N ALA A 266 6.18 20.77 47.44
CA ALA A 266 5.49 20.87 48.73
C ALA A 266 6.42 21.46 49.80
N ARG A 267 5.97 22.47 50.50
CA ARG A 267 6.69 23.08 51.62
C ARG A 267 5.75 23.54 52.72
N TYR A 268 6.28 23.67 53.92
CA TYR A 268 5.53 24.26 54.97
C TYR A 268 5.31 25.76 54.75
N ALA A 269 4.13 26.25 55.20
CA ALA A 269 3.80 27.65 55.18
C ALA A 269 4.78 28.45 56.04
N GLN A 270 5.24 29.57 55.51
CA GLN A 270 6.00 30.54 56.30
C GLN A 270 5.08 31.66 56.76
N LYS A 271 5.25 32.11 58.01
CA LYS A 271 4.51 33.26 58.50
C LYS A 271 4.84 34.49 57.66
N CYS A 272 3.86 35.28 57.33
CA CYS A 272 4.09 36.50 56.59
C CYS A 272 5.00 37.44 57.40
N PRO A 273 6.16 37.87 56.84
CA PRO A 273 7.11 38.70 57.60
C PRO A 273 6.58 40.11 57.93
N LYS A 274 5.56 40.60 57.22
CA LYS A 274 4.99 41.93 57.46
C LYS A 274 3.93 41.95 58.54
N CYS A 275 3.12 40.91 58.67
CA CYS A 275 2.06 40.81 59.70
C CYS A 275 2.35 39.74 60.75
N ASN A 276 3.53 39.10 60.75
CA ASN A 276 3.92 38.00 61.64
C ASN A 276 2.90 36.88 61.76
N GLY A 277 2.15 36.61 60.69
CA GLY A 277 1.16 35.56 60.62
C GLY A 277 -0.25 35.97 61.03
N ILE A 278 -0.49 37.23 61.45
CA ILE A 278 -1.80 37.67 61.90
C ILE A 278 -2.79 37.93 60.77
N GLY A 279 -2.31 38.18 59.54
CA GLY A 279 -3.15 38.47 58.37
C GLY A 279 -3.58 39.97 58.30
N THR A 280 -3.46 40.71 59.37
CA THR A 280 -3.86 42.13 59.48
C THR A 280 -2.75 42.98 60.01
N HIS A 281 -2.79 44.33 59.81
CA HIS A 281 -1.89 45.33 60.37
C HIS A 281 -2.60 46.19 61.39
N GLY A 282 -1.85 46.72 62.34
CA GLY A 282 -2.36 47.64 63.40
C GLY A 282 -3.33 46.97 64.36
N SER A 283 -4.41 47.64 64.73
CA SER A 283 -5.45 47.09 65.63
C SER A 283 -6.39 46.07 65.01
N GLY A 284 -6.00 45.42 63.92
CA GLY A 284 -6.75 44.37 63.25
C GLY A 284 -7.73 44.84 62.15
N ALA A 285 -7.72 46.12 61.83
CA ALA A 285 -8.66 46.76 60.91
C ALA A 285 -8.23 46.66 59.42
N GLU A 286 -6.93 46.57 59.14
CA GLU A 286 -6.42 46.55 57.74
C GLU A 286 -5.84 45.19 57.33
N VAL A 287 -6.30 44.71 56.23
CA VAL A 287 -5.81 43.42 55.64
C VAL A 287 -4.36 43.60 55.20
N CYS A 288 -3.48 42.72 55.61
CA CYS A 288 -2.10 42.73 55.18
C CYS A 288 -1.98 42.49 53.66
N MET A 289 -1.59 43.54 52.94
CA MET A 289 -1.44 43.50 51.47
C MET A 289 -0.36 42.51 51.00
N ASN A 290 0.59 42.09 51.84
CA ASN A 290 1.65 41.16 51.48
C ASN A 290 1.19 39.70 51.48
N CYS A 291 0.19 39.36 52.27
CA CYS A 291 -0.38 38.03 52.35
C CYS A 291 -1.88 37.99 52.05
N ASN A 292 -2.47 39.12 51.64
CA ASN A 292 -3.90 39.26 51.36
C ASN A 292 -4.81 38.73 52.49
N GLY A 293 -4.40 38.94 53.75
CA GLY A 293 -5.16 38.50 54.92
C GLY A 293 -4.92 37.04 55.35
N PHE A 294 -4.20 36.23 54.61
CA PHE A 294 -4.00 34.81 54.94
C PHE A 294 -2.98 34.58 56.09
N GLY A 295 -2.23 35.60 56.51
CA GLY A 295 -1.19 35.45 57.55
C GLY A 295 0.04 34.64 57.09
N LEU A 296 -0.03 34.00 55.95
CA LEU A 296 0.99 33.11 55.40
C LEU A 296 1.64 33.78 54.19
N TYR A 297 2.96 33.67 54.08
CA TYR A 297 3.69 34.14 52.91
C TYR A 297 3.69 33.06 51.81
N ILE A 298 2.92 33.33 50.75
CA ILE A 298 2.84 32.48 49.57
C ILE A 298 3.65 33.17 48.47
N LYS A 299 4.88 32.72 48.24
CA LYS A 299 5.62 33.16 47.07
C LYS A 299 5.03 32.44 45.85
N LYS A 300 4.44 33.21 44.94
CA LYS A 300 4.04 32.68 43.65
C LYS A 300 5.33 32.32 42.88
N ASP A 301 5.57 31.04 42.68
CA ASP A 301 6.65 30.55 41.85
C ASP A 301 6.06 29.91 40.60
N ILE A 302 6.90 29.55 39.62
CA ILE A 302 6.50 28.97 38.34
C ILE A 302 5.93 27.54 38.54
N THR A 303 6.32 26.88 39.64
CA THR A 303 5.84 25.52 39.99
C THR A 303 4.66 25.59 40.97
N ASP A 304 3.70 24.69 40.82
CA ASP A 304 2.62 24.53 41.79
C ASP A 304 3.18 24.19 43.17
N VAL A 305 2.74 24.95 44.18
CA VAL A 305 3.23 24.79 45.55
C VAL A 305 2.08 24.32 46.44
N ILE A 306 2.20 23.14 46.99
CA ILE A 306 1.33 22.68 48.08
C ILE A 306 1.90 23.24 49.38
N ILE A 307 1.11 24.07 50.06
CA ILE A 307 1.49 24.65 51.35
C ILE A 307 0.87 23.82 52.46
N LEU A 308 1.68 23.13 53.22
CA LEU A 308 1.26 22.35 54.37
C LEU A 308 1.09 23.31 55.57
N GLY A 309 0.00 23.17 56.31
CA GLY A 309 -0.21 23.90 57.55
C GLY A 309 0.89 23.61 58.57
N LEU A 310 1.26 24.61 59.37
CA LEU A 310 2.14 24.35 60.51
C LEU A 310 1.38 23.55 61.57
N PRO A 311 2.00 22.47 62.13
CA PRO A 311 1.38 21.75 63.26
C PRO A 311 1.14 22.75 64.42
N THR A 312 -0.06 22.72 64.97
CA THR A 312 -0.50 23.68 65.98
C THR A 312 -0.12 23.24 67.40
N ASP A 313 0.17 21.96 67.59
CA ASP A 313 0.57 21.41 68.90
C ASP A 313 1.73 20.46 68.79
N LYS A 314 2.53 20.32 69.87
CA LYS A 314 3.65 19.38 69.94
C LYS A 314 3.23 17.92 69.92
N ASP A 315 1.96 17.66 70.21
CA ASP A 315 1.36 16.31 70.27
C ASP A 315 0.45 16.01 69.04
N ASP A 316 0.49 16.87 68.00
CA ASP A 316 -0.22 16.63 66.74
C ASP A 316 0.43 15.43 66.04
N PRO A 317 -0.33 14.34 65.82
CA PRO A 317 0.19 13.14 65.17
C PRO A 317 0.53 13.34 63.68
N THR A 318 0.37 14.57 63.15
CA THR A 318 0.90 14.93 61.83
C THR A 318 2.43 14.87 61.90
N VAL A 319 2.95 13.68 61.62
CA VAL A 319 4.41 13.46 61.55
C VAL A 319 5.01 14.48 60.59
N MET A 320 5.81 15.39 61.16
CA MET A 320 6.63 16.28 60.33
C MET A 320 7.49 15.40 59.40
N PRO A 321 7.36 15.49 58.09
CA PRO A 321 8.32 14.83 57.24
C PRO A 321 9.72 15.35 57.59
N GLU A 322 10.70 14.46 57.64
CA GLU A 322 12.10 14.80 57.95
C GLU A 322 12.67 15.96 57.09
N LYS A 323 11.98 16.27 56.00
CA LYS A 323 12.36 17.35 55.07
C LYS A 323 11.36 18.49 55.11
N ILE A 324 11.85 19.73 55.34
CA ILE A 324 11.07 20.95 55.36
C ILE A 324 10.42 21.27 54.01
N ALA A 325 10.94 20.71 52.94
CA ALA A 325 10.43 20.82 51.58
C ALA A 325 10.72 19.53 50.79
N SER A 326 9.79 19.12 49.96
CA SER A 326 9.94 17.97 49.10
C SER A 326 9.23 18.16 47.75
N PHE A 327 9.72 17.48 46.74
CA PHE A 327 8.98 17.36 45.48
C PHE A 327 8.04 16.17 45.59
N ILE A 328 6.80 16.36 45.21
CA ILE A 328 5.84 15.28 45.01
C ILE A 328 5.95 14.89 43.55
N ILE A 329 6.53 13.71 43.32
CA ILE A 329 6.71 13.13 41.98
C ILE A 329 5.81 11.92 41.90
N PRO A 330 4.99 11.78 40.84
CA PRO A 330 4.24 10.56 40.62
C PRO A 330 5.17 9.35 40.49
N PRO A 331 4.76 8.13 40.88
CA PRO A 331 5.57 6.93 40.70
C PRO A 331 5.94 6.70 39.22
N ILE A 332 7.23 6.59 38.93
CA ILE A 332 7.74 6.45 37.53
C ILE A 332 7.27 5.12 36.92
N GLU A 333 7.02 4.11 37.73
CA GLU A 333 6.52 2.80 37.31
C GLU A 333 5.19 2.90 36.52
N ILE A 334 4.33 3.87 36.87
CA ILE A 334 3.06 4.12 36.19
C ILE A 334 3.29 4.46 34.71
N MET A 335 4.38 5.17 34.38
CA MET A 335 4.72 5.47 32.99
C MET A 335 5.02 4.18 32.20
N GLY A 336 5.68 3.21 32.84
CA GLY A 336 5.92 1.90 32.26
C GLY A 336 4.62 1.15 31.94
N GLU A 337 3.65 1.21 32.83
CA GLU A 337 2.35 0.58 32.61
C GLU A 337 1.54 1.26 31.50
N PHE A 338 1.55 2.60 31.42
CA PHE A 338 0.94 3.32 30.29
C PHE A 338 1.56 2.90 28.96
N ASN A 339 2.88 2.79 28.87
CA ASN A 339 3.55 2.37 27.64
C ASN A 339 3.15 0.95 27.25
N LYS A 340 3.12 0.00 28.18
CA LYS A 340 2.71 -1.39 27.93
C LYS A 340 1.25 -1.47 27.44
N GLU A 341 0.34 -0.71 28.05
CA GLU A 341 -1.06 -0.73 27.67
C GLU A 341 -1.28 -0.12 26.29
N ILE A 342 -0.63 1.01 25.99
CA ILE A 342 -0.67 1.63 24.67
C ILE A 342 -0.08 0.70 23.62
N ASP A 343 1.06 0.06 23.88
CA ASP A 343 1.66 -0.92 22.98
C ASP A 343 0.71 -2.10 22.73
N ARG A 344 0.02 -2.59 23.78
CA ARG A 344 -0.98 -3.65 23.67
C ARG A 344 -2.18 -3.25 22.79
N LEU A 345 -2.67 -2.02 22.95
CA LEU A 345 -3.77 -1.48 22.14
C LEU A 345 -3.35 -1.31 20.67
N GLU A 346 -2.15 -0.78 20.41
CA GLU A 346 -1.60 -0.66 19.06
C GLU A 346 -1.46 -2.03 18.37
N ASP A 347 -0.97 -3.04 19.09
CA ASP A 347 -0.82 -4.39 18.56
C ASP A 347 -2.19 -5.04 18.28
N ARG A 348 -3.20 -4.80 19.11
CA ARG A 348 -4.57 -5.24 18.86
C ARG A 348 -5.18 -4.55 17.65
N ILE A 349 -4.98 -3.25 17.48
CA ILE A 349 -5.43 -2.48 16.32
C ILE A 349 -4.79 -3.07 15.05
N TYR A 350 -3.48 -3.24 15.05
CA TYR A 350 -2.76 -3.81 13.91
C TYR A 350 -3.26 -5.23 13.58
N THR A 351 -3.35 -6.09 14.59
CA THR A 351 -3.80 -7.49 14.42
C THR A 351 -5.25 -7.56 13.93
N THR A 352 -6.13 -6.67 14.40
CA THR A 352 -7.53 -6.64 13.95
C THR A 352 -7.65 -6.21 12.48
N ILE A 353 -6.83 -5.26 12.03
CA ILE A 353 -6.84 -4.79 10.63
C ILE A 353 -6.22 -5.83 9.70
N TRP A 354 -5.07 -6.38 10.06
CA TRP A 354 -4.26 -7.20 9.16
C TRP A 354 -4.36 -8.71 9.40
N GLY A 355 -4.95 -9.14 10.52
CA GLY A 355 -5.04 -10.56 10.89
C GLY A 355 -3.69 -11.17 11.31
N THR A 356 -2.64 -10.38 11.43
CA THR A 356 -1.28 -10.82 11.76
C THR A 356 -0.65 -9.91 12.80
N ILE A 357 0.38 -10.40 13.49
CA ILE A 357 1.11 -9.66 14.52
C ILE A 357 2.04 -8.64 13.84
N ASN A 358 2.26 -7.50 14.50
CA ASN A 358 3.21 -6.49 14.02
C ASN A 358 4.66 -6.93 14.26
N TYR A 359 5.26 -7.56 13.28
CA TYR A 359 6.63 -8.08 13.37
C TYR A 359 7.69 -6.99 13.59
N SER A 360 7.45 -5.76 13.13
CA SER A 360 8.44 -4.68 13.29
C SER A 360 8.73 -4.35 14.75
N LYS A 361 7.77 -4.54 15.66
CA LYS A 361 7.95 -4.37 17.11
C LYS A 361 8.65 -5.58 17.75
N ILE A 362 8.40 -6.79 17.27
CA ILE A 362 9.04 -8.01 17.78
C ILE A 362 10.54 -7.98 17.52
N TYR A 363 10.95 -7.53 16.34
CA TYR A 363 12.39 -7.42 15.98
C TYR A 363 13.13 -6.33 16.75
N GLN A 364 12.44 -5.32 17.29
CA GLN A 364 13.09 -4.29 18.15
C GLN A 364 13.39 -4.79 19.57
N ASN A 365 12.61 -5.73 20.09
CA ASN A 365 12.65 -6.14 21.49
C ASN A 365 13.25 -7.56 21.73
N GLN A 366 13.38 -8.37 20.70
CA GLN A 366 13.97 -9.71 20.79
C GLN A 366 15.06 -9.86 19.73
N ARG A 367 16.14 -10.58 20.08
CA ARG A 367 17.11 -11.04 19.08
C ARG A 367 16.33 -11.71 17.96
N ALA A 368 16.61 -11.29 16.73
CA ALA A 368 16.01 -11.86 15.53
C ALA A 368 15.99 -13.39 15.67
N VAL A 369 14.81 -13.96 15.85
CA VAL A 369 14.64 -15.41 15.75
C VAL A 369 14.75 -15.68 14.26
N ASP A 370 15.73 -16.50 13.86
CA ASP A 370 15.88 -16.93 12.47
C ASP A 370 14.62 -17.72 12.09
N LYS A 371 13.65 -17.03 11.46
CA LYS A 371 12.46 -17.66 10.92
C LYS A 371 12.79 -18.24 9.55
N THR A 372 12.27 -19.41 9.29
CA THR A 372 12.34 -19.99 7.95
C THR A 372 11.48 -19.18 6.96
N ALA A 373 11.83 -19.20 5.68
CA ALA A 373 11.04 -18.54 4.64
C ALA A 373 9.56 -18.99 4.67
N THR A 374 9.33 -20.27 4.97
CA THR A 374 7.98 -20.85 5.10
C THR A 374 7.19 -20.23 6.25
N GLU A 375 7.81 -20.03 7.42
CA GLU A 375 7.15 -19.38 8.56
C GLU A 375 6.80 -17.92 8.25
N ILE A 376 7.67 -17.20 7.55
CA ILE A 376 7.39 -15.81 7.13
C ILE A 376 6.17 -15.78 6.20
N VAL A 377 6.06 -16.70 5.24
CA VAL A 377 4.91 -16.80 4.32
C VAL A 377 3.62 -17.08 5.08
N TYR A 378 3.61 -18.04 6.02
CA TYR A 378 2.43 -18.33 6.82
C TYR A 378 2.01 -17.14 7.69
N ASP A 379 2.96 -16.46 8.28
CA ASP A 379 2.71 -15.31 9.14
C ASP A 379 2.18 -14.09 8.39
N THR A 380 2.54 -13.93 7.12
CA THR A 380 2.10 -12.81 6.26
C THR A 380 0.84 -13.13 5.45
N ALA A 381 0.43 -14.39 5.35
CA ALA A 381 -0.73 -14.82 4.56
C ALA A 381 -2.04 -14.05 4.90
N PRO A 382 -2.41 -13.79 6.18
CA PRO A 382 -3.60 -13.00 6.48
C PRO A 382 -3.51 -11.55 5.98
N GLN A 383 -2.32 -10.93 6.06
CA GLN A 383 -2.08 -9.59 5.53
C GLN A 383 -2.19 -9.56 4.01
N ILE A 384 -1.65 -10.57 3.32
CA ILE A 384 -1.77 -10.71 1.86
C ILE A 384 -3.24 -10.86 1.46
N ALA A 385 -4.02 -11.68 2.17
CA ALA A 385 -5.45 -11.82 1.92
C ALA A 385 -6.18 -10.47 2.03
N ARG A 386 -5.88 -9.67 3.07
CA ARG A 386 -6.45 -8.33 3.22
C ARG A 386 -6.01 -7.37 2.12
N LEU A 387 -4.76 -7.41 1.70
CA LEU A 387 -4.28 -6.60 0.57
C LEU A 387 -4.99 -6.98 -0.72
N ASN A 388 -5.31 -8.26 -0.93
CA ASN A 388 -6.12 -8.70 -2.06
C ASN A 388 -7.53 -8.10 -2.02
N ASP A 389 -8.21 -8.12 -0.86
CA ASP A 389 -9.53 -7.51 -0.70
C ASP A 389 -9.49 -6.02 -1.10
N TYR A 390 -8.46 -5.28 -0.66
CA TYR A 390 -8.29 -3.87 -1.02
C TYR A 390 -7.99 -3.68 -2.51
N ALA A 391 -7.23 -4.58 -3.10
CA ALA A 391 -6.91 -4.52 -4.53
C ALA A 391 -8.16 -4.78 -5.38
N ASP A 392 -9.01 -5.75 -5.00
CA ASP A 392 -10.27 -6.03 -5.70
C ASP A 392 -11.19 -4.80 -5.73
N VAL A 393 -11.31 -4.09 -4.61
CA VAL A 393 -12.10 -2.85 -4.55
C VAL A 393 -11.44 -1.74 -5.38
N ALA A 394 -10.12 -1.60 -5.33
CA ALA A 394 -9.39 -0.59 -6.10
C ALA A 394 -9.49 -0.84 -7.62
N GLU A 395 -9.44 -2.10 -8.07
CA GLU A 395 -9.67 -2.53 -9.44
C GLU A 395 -11.06 -2.11 -9.92
N PHE A 396 -12.08 -2.44 -9.15
CA PHE A 396 -13.46 -2.06 -9.45
C PHE A 396 -13.62 -0.54 -9.60
N VAL A 397 -13.06 0.23 -8.65
CA VAL A 397 -13.14 1.70 -8.67
C VAL A 397 -12.43 2.27 -9.89
N GLU A 398 -11.21 1.82 -10.20
CA GLU A 398 -10.48 2.32 -11.37
C GLU A 398 -11.16 1.92 -12.68
N GLN A 399 -11.67 0.68 -12.78
CA GLN A 399 -12.40 0.18 -13.93
C GLN A 399 -13.66 1.01 -14.18
N TYR A 400 -14.49 1.21 -13.15
CA TYR A 400 -15.72 2.01 -13.26
C TYR A 400 -15.45 3.46 -13.70
N LEU A 401 -14.43 4.09 -13.12
CA LEU A 401 -14.05 5.45 -13.50
C LEU A 401 -13.45 5.52 -14.91
N THR A 402 -12.77 4.47 -15.36
CA THR A 402 -12.26 4.37 -16.74
C THR A 402 -13.40 4.19 -17.73
N ASP A 403 -14.43 3.40 -17.39
CA ASP A 403 -15.64 3.25 -18.22
C ASP A 403 -16.39 4.58 -18.36
N LEU A 404 -16.56 5.34 -17.28
CA LEU A 404 -17.11 6.69 -17.32
C LEU A 404 -16.29 7.63 -18.21
N ALA A 405 -14.97 7.55 -18.12
CA ALA A 405 -14.05 8.34 -18.95
C ALA A 405 -14.20 7.98 -20.44
N THR A 406 -14.37 6.70 -20.75
CA THR A 406 -14.59 6.19 -22.11
C THR A 406 -15.90 6.71 -22.67
N ASN A 407 -16.98 6.67 -21.89
CA ASN A 407 -18.27 7.22 -22.29
C ASN A 407 -18.22 8.72 -22.54
N PHE A 408 -17.45 9.47 -21.74
CA PHE A 408 -17.26 10.90 -21.96
C PHE A 408 -16.56 11.20 -23.28
N VAL A 409 -15.51 10.43 -23.62
CA VAL A 409 -14.66 10.68 -24.79
C VAL A 409 -15.33 10.21 -26.10
N TYR A 410 -16.04 9.09 -26.06
CA TYR A 410 -16.54 8.41 -27.26
C TYR A 410 -18.06 8.24 -27.32
N GLY A 411 -18.76 8.55 -26.24
CA GLY A 411 -20.16 8.25 -26.10
C GLY A 411 -20.42 6.78 -25.79
N ASP A 412 -21.42 6.19 -26.40
CA ASP A 412 -21.79 4.78 -26.16
C ASP A 412 -20.87 3.85 -26.96
N VAL A 413 -19.81 3.39 -26.33
CA VAL A 413 -18.87 2.42 -26.90
C VAL A 413 -19.23 1.03 -26.38
N LYS A 414 -19.35 0.06 -27.30
CA LYS A 414 -19.49 -1.35 -26.95
C LYS A 414 -18.12 -2.03 -26.95
N SER A 415 -17.98 -3.03 -26.09
CA SER A 415 -16.84 -3.92 -26.13
C SER A 415 -16.66 -4.53 -27.51
N THR A 416 -15.42 -4.68 -27.96
CA THR A 416 -15.06 -5.43 -29.17
C THR A 416 -15.07 -6.94 -28.94
N ASN A 417 -15.13 -7.37 -27.69
CA ASN A 417 -15.25 -8.77 -27.32
C ASN A 417 -16.75 -9.12 -27.15
N GLU A 418 -17.28 -10.00 -28.00
CA GLU A 418 -18.70 -10.40 -27.98
C GLU A 418 -19.06 -11.19 -26.70
N ASP A 419 -18.09 -11.85 -26.10
CA ASP A 419 -18.27 -12.65 -24.87
C ASP A 419 -18.15 -11.83 -23.58
N ASP A 420 -17.75 -10.56 -23.67
CA ASP A 420 -17.46 -9.72 -22.53
C ASP A 420 -17.89 -8.27 -22.75
N GLU A 421 -18.90 -7.83 -22.00
CA GLU A 421 -19.45 -6.47 -22.11
C GLU A 421 -18.51 -5.40 -21.49
N ALA A 422 -17.49 -5.77 -20.73
CA ALA A 422 -16.60 -4.83 -20.08
C ALA A 422 -15.66 -4.15 -21.10
N ILE A 423 -15.60 -2.82 -21.02
CA ILE A 423 -14.75 -2.00 -21.89
C ILE A 423 -13.27 -2.11 -21.48
N CYS A 424 -12.99 -2.27 -20.21
CA CYS A 424 -11.65 -2.49 -19.73
C CYS A 424 -11.62 -3.50 -18.58
N HIS A 425 -10.50 -4.21 -18.46
CA HIS A 425 -10.17 -5.05 -17.31
C HIS A 425 -8.89 -4.51 -16.68
N ILE A 426 -9.01 -4.17 -15.43
CA ILE A 426 -7.90 -3.67 -14.62
C ILE A 426 -7.65 -4.66 -13.52
N LEU A 427 -6.47 -5.27 -13.53
CA LEU A 427 -6.00 -6.19 -12.51
C LEU A 427 -4.72 -5.64 -11.89
N TYR A 428 -4.75 -5.38 -10.60
CA TYR A 428 -3.53 -5.02 -9.88
C TYR A 428 -2.69 -6.25 -9.58
N GLY A 429 -1.40 -6.05 -9.42
CA GLY A 429 -0.51 -7.12 -9.02
C GLY A 429 -0.88 -7.68 -7.64
N ARG A 430 -0.66 -8.98 -7.46
CA ARG A 430 -0.88 -9.70 -6.19
C ARG A 430 0.42 -10.16 -5.54
N ASN A 431 1.55 -9.82 -6.15
CA ASN A 431 2.85 -10.16 -5.61
C ASN A 431 3.35 -9.03 -4.69
N TYR A 432 2.95 -9.08 -3.41
CA TYR A 432 3.25 -8.06 -2.40
C TYR A 432 4.59 -8.30 -1.69
N ILE A 433 5.13 -9.50 -1.77
CA ILE A 433 6.44 -9.81 -1.18
C ILE A 433 7.49 -9.39 -2.20
N ILE A 434 8.03 -8.20 -2.01
CA ILE A 434 9.17 -7.73 -2.80
C ILE A 434 10.42 -8.36 -2.18
N GLU A 435 10.81 -9.52 -2.69
CA GLU A 435 12.10 -10.09 -2.37
C GLU A 435 13.21 -9.14 -2.85
N PRO A 436 14.26 -8.93 -2.08
CA PRO A 436 15.41 -8.15 -2.52
C PRO A 436 16.00 -8.73 -3.82
N VAL A 437 16.43 -7.85 -4.72
CA VAL A 437 16.93 -8.24 -6.07
C VAL A 437 18.03 -9.31 -6.00
N ASN A 438 18.89 -9.25 -4.99
CA ASN A 438 19.94 -10.25 -4.76
C ASN A 438 19.37 -11.62 -4.34
N VAL A 439 18.27 -11.67 -3.58
CA VAL A 439 17.62 -12.92 -3.16
C VAL A 439 16.93 -13.59 -4.37
N LEU A 440 16.28 -12.80 -5.22
CA LEU A 440 15.70 -13.30 -6.47
C LEU A 440 16.77 -13.89 -7.39
N LEU A 441 17.92 -13.22 -7.51
CA LEU A 441 19.05 -13.74 -8.30
C LEU A 441 19.60 -15.04 -7.70
N GLU A 442 19.80 -15.09 -6.39
CA GLU A 442 20.29 -16.29 -5.70
C GLU A 442 19.32 -17.46 -5.85
N ARG A 443 18.01 -17.22 -5.79
CA ARG A 443 16.97 -18.22 -6.05
C ARG A 443 17.09 -18.77 -7.48
N TYR A 444 17.17 -17.90 -8.47
CA TYR A 444 17.36 -18.31 -9.87
C TYR A 444 18.65 -19.12 -10.05
N GLU A 445 19.77 -18.68 -9.51
CA GLU A 445 21.05 -19.40 -9.59
C GLU A 445 20.98 -20.76 -8.92
N THR A 446 20.30 -20.86 -7.78
CA THR A 446 20.08 -22.12 -7.06
C THR A 446 19.21 -23.08 -7.86
N SER A 447 18.08 -22.60 -8.40
CA SER A 447 17.19 -23.38 -9.25
C SER A 447 17.89 -23.86 -10.51
N ARG A 448 18.71 -23.01 -11.11
CA ARG A 448 19.52 -23.37 -12.28
C ARG A 448 20.54 -24.46 -11.95
N THR A 449 21.22 -24.34 -10.83
CA THR A 449 22.23 -25.33 -10.38
C THR A 449 21.60 -26.67 -10.03
N ASN A 450 20.38 -26.66 -9.49
CA ASN A 450 19.61 -27.85 -9.14
C ASN A 450 18.95 -28.53 -10.35
N GLY A 451 19.07 -27.96 -11.56
CA GLY A 451 18.50 -28.52 -12.78
C GLY A 451 16.98 -28.41 -12.86
N SER A 452 16.42 -27.33 -12.34
CA SER A 452 14.98 -27.03 -12.44
C SER A 452 14.52 -26.92 -13.90
N ASN A 453 13.22 -27.14 -14.15
CA ASN A 453 12.61 -27.00 -15.47
C ASN A 453 12.79 -25.59 -16.04
N THR A 454 13.01 -25.48 -17.34
CA THR A 454 13.21 -24.19 -18.05
C THR A 454 12.07 -23.21 -17.79
N ALA A 455 10.82 -23.67 -17.74
CA ALA A 455 9.67 -22.78 -17.43
C ALA A 455 9.74 -22.14 -16.02
N ILE A 456 10.33 -22.83 -15.05
CA ILE A 456 10.57 -22.28 -13.71
C ILE A 456 11.70 -21.25 -13.78
N LEU A 457 12.78 -21.58 -14.49
CA LEU A 457 13.93 -20.71 -14.66
C LEU A 457 13.58 -19.43 -15.40
N ASP A 458 12.77 -19.52 -16.47
CA ASP A 458 12.25 -18.35 -17.20
C ASP A 458 11.49 -17.41 -16.26
N LYS A 459 10.56 -17.96 -15.47
CA LYS A 459 9.75 -17.18 -14.53
C LYS A 459 10.60 -16.50 -13.46
N GLU A 460 11.55 -17.21 -12.85
CA GLU A 460 12.43 -16.65 -11.82
C GLU A 460 13.37 -15.57 -12.38
N LEU A 461 13.84 -15.74 -13.61
CA LEU A 461 14.65 -14.75 -14.30
C LEU A 461 13.83 -13.49 -14.63
N GLU A 462 12.59 -13.65 -15.12
CA GLU A 462 11.67 -12.54 -15.35
C GLU A 462 11.36 -11.77 -14.05
N GLU A 463 11.05 -12.48 -12.95
CA GLU A 463 10.81 -11.87 -11.64
C GLU A 463 12.02 -11.02 -11.17
N TRP A 464 13.23 -11.55 -11.34
CA TRP A 464 14.45 -10.81 -11.03
C TRP A 464 14.62 -9.55 -11.90
N MET A 465 14.34 -9.63 -13.21
CA MET A 465 14.43 -8.48 -14.11
C MET A 465 13.41 -7.41 -13.78
N PHE A 466 12.16 -7.78 -13.55
CA PHE A 466 11.12 -6.85 -13.11
C PHE A 466 11.51 -6.11 -11.81
N ALA A 467 12.08 -6.82 -10.85
CA ALA A 467 12.54 -6.21 -9.61
C ALA A 467 13.74 -5.27 -9.82
N LYS A 468 14.68 -5.66 -10.66
CA LYS A 468 15.92 -4.91 -10.93
C LYS A 468 15.67 -3.64 -11.74
N TYR A 469 14.84 -3.73 -12.76
CA TYR A 469 14.59 -2.62 -13.70
C TYR A 469 13.25 -1.91 -13.46
N LYS A 470 12.68 -2.04 -12.26
CA LYS A 470 11.37 -1.47 -11.88
C LYS A 470 11.15 -0.01 -12.27
N ASN A 471 12.21 0.81 -12.28
CA ASN A 471 12.15 2.24 -12.58
C ASN A 471 12.68 2.60 -13.98
N ASP A 472 13.06 1.60 -14.77
CA ASP A 472 13.62 1.76 -16.11
C ASP A 472 12.92 0.81 -17.08
N THR A 473 11.76 1.27 -17.57
CA THR A 473 10.91 0.48 -18.45
C THR A 473 11.55 0.18 -19.78
N VAL A 474 12.38 1.08 -20.32
CA VAL A 474 13.06 0.89 -21.61
C VAL A 474 14.08 -0.24 -21.51
N THR A 475 14.95 -0.18 -20.49
CA THR A 475 15.93 -1.25 -20.27
C THR A 475 15.22 -2.59 -19.94
N LEU A 476 14.08 -2.56 -19.22
CA LEU A 476 13.30 -3.77 -18.93
C LEU A 476 12.76 -4.41 -20.20
N GLU A 477 12.18 -3.64 -21.11
CA GLU A 477 11.66 -4.15 -22.39
C GLU A 477 12.79 -4.75 -23.25
N ASP A 478 13.93 -4.10 -23.32
CA ASP A 478 15.11 -4.60 -24.02
C ASP A 478 15.61 -5.93 -23.43
N GLU A 479 15.73 -6.01 -22.11
CA GLU A 479 16.20 -7.23 -21.44
C GLU A 479 15.18 -8.38 -21.54
N LEU A 480 13.88 -8.09 -21.53
CA LEU A 480 12.85 -9.10 -21.80
C LEU A 480 12.90 -9.62 -23.23
N LYS A 481 13.16 -8.76 -24.22
CA LYS A 481 13.41 -9.21 -25.62
C LYS A 481 14.65 -10.07 -25.68
N ARG A 482 15.74 -9.64 -25.01
CA ARG A 482 16.99 -10.41 -24.94
C ARG A 482 16.78 -11.83 -24.42
N VAL A 483 16.06 -12.00 -23.30
CA VAL A 483 15.78 -13.30 -22.70
C VAL A 483 15.05 -14.23 -23.66
N LYS A 484 14.12 -13.70 -24.45
CA LYS A 484 13.36 -14.50 -25.42
C LYS A 484 14.15 -14.95 -26.63
N ILE A 485 15.25 -14.27 -26.93
CA ILE A 485 16.05 -14.47 -28.16
C ILE A 485 17.35 -15.19 -27.85
N GLU A 486 17.97 -14.93 -26.69
CA GLU A 486 19.27 -15.49 -26.31
C GLU A 486 19.27 -17.00 -26.33
N PRO A 487 20.09 -17.67 -27.19
CA PRO A 487 20.14 -19.12 -27.23
C PRO A 487 20.59 -19.71 -25.89
N PHE A 488 19.92 -20.75 -25.42
CA PHE A 488 20.28 -21.49 -24.21
C PHE A 488 20.57 -20.57 -23.01
N ILE A 489 19.65 -19.62 -22.73
CA ILE A 489 19.86 -18.57 -21.73
C ILE A 489 20.24 -19.08 -20.33
N HIS A 490 19.75 -20.27 -19.97
CA HIS A 490 20.04 -20.88 -18.66
C HIS A 490 21.35 -21.67 -18.61
N PHE A 491 22.06 -21.79 -19.74
CA PHE A 491 23.31 -22.53 -19.83
C PHE A 491 24.50 -21.58 -20.05
N THR A 492 25.66 -21.96 -19.55
CA THR A 492 26.92 -21.30 -19.90
C THR A 492 27.38 -21.78 -21.30
N ALA A 493 28.22 -20.99 -21.97
CA ALA A 493 28.77 -21.39 -23.26
C ALA A 493 29.53 -22.73 -23.18
N GLU A 494 30.20 -23.00 -22.06
CA GLU A 494 30.89 -24.27 -21.82
C GLU A 494 29.91 -25.44 -21.71
N GLN A 495 28.78 -25.25 -21.01
CA GLN A 495 27.74 -26.26 -20.91
C GLN A 495 27.08 -26.53 -22.28
N VAL A 496 26.84 -25.48 -23.06
CA VAL A 496 26.28 -25.63 -24.43
C VAL A 496 27.25 -26.41 -25.31
N ASN A 497 28.55 -26.09 -25.27
CA ASN A 497 29.57 -26.85 -26.03
C ASN A 497 29.67 -28.34 -25.61
N GLN A 498 29.38 -28.66 -24.34
CA GLN A 498 29.42 -30.04 -23.85
C GLN A 498 28.17 -30.84 -24.18
N LEU A 499 27.01 -30.18 -24.20
CA LEU A 499 25.71 -30.85 -24.31
C LEU A 499 25.13 -30.83 -25.74
N PHE A 500 25.54 -29.85 -26.53
CA PHE A 500 25.03 -29.62 -27.89
C PHE A 500 26.18 -29.58 -28.91
N SER A 501 26.06 -28.79 -29.96
CA SER A 501 27.10 -28.64 -30.97
C SER A 501 28.07 -27.50 -30.65
N VAL A 502 29.29 -27.56 -31.23
CA VAL A 502 30.26 -26.48 -31.16
C VAL A 502 29.72 -25.18 -31.78
N GLU A 503 28.95 -25.32 -32.87
CA GLU A 503 28.29 -24.21 -33.53
C GLU A 503 27.32 -23.47 -32.58
N GLU A 504 26.48 -24.21 -31.84
CA GLU A 504 25.55 -23.61 -30.87
C GLU A 504 26.29 -22.94 -29.70
N GLY A 505 27.39 -23.51 -29.25
CA GLY A 505 28.25 -22.89 -28.26
C GLY A 505 28.88 -21.60 -28.77
N GLN A 506 29.30 -21.55 -30.02
CA GLN A 506 29.80 -20.31 -30.65
C GLN A 506 28.70 -19.28 -30.79
N LYS A 507 27.48 -19.64 -31.18
CA LYS A 507 26.31 -18.74 -31.21
C LYS A 507 26.06 -18.14 -29.82
N LYS A 508 26.08 -18.96 -28.77
CA LYS A 508 25.93 -18.48 -27.39
C LYS A 508 27.00 -17.48 -26.98
N MET A 509 28.25 -17.70 -27.34
CA MET A 509 29.37 -16.78 -27.03
C MET A 509 29.24 -15.44 -27.76
N LEU A 510 28.84 -15.47 -29.03
CA LEU A 510 28.74 -14.30 -29.89
C LEU A 510 27.49 -13.46 -29.62
N PHE A 511 26.44 -14.03 -29.00
CA PHE A 511 25.16 -13.36 -28.76
C PHE A 511 25.31 -12.04 -27.99
N THR A 512 26.12 -12.02 -26.92
CA THR A 512 26.29 -10.83 -26.10
C THR A 512 26.96 -9.67 -26.86
N GLU A 513 27.89 -9.99 -27.79
CA GLU A 513 28.54 -8.99 -28.62
C GLU A 513 27.57 -8.40 -29.64
N TRP A 514 26.84 -9.27 -30.35
CA TRP A 514 25.81 -8.85 -31.28
C TRP A 514 24.74 -8.00 -30.62
N TRP A 515 24.19 -8.43 -29.49
CA TRP A 515 23.14 -7.72 -28.76
C TRP A 515 23.55 -6.30 -28.34
N LYS A 516 24.82 -6.12 -27.98
CA LYS A 516 25.33 -4.81 -27.54
C LYS A 516 25.64 -3.87 -28.70
N ASN A 517 26.14 -4.39 -29.81
CA ASN A 517 26.76 -3.57 -30.82
C ASN A 517 25.97 -3.48 -32.14
N ASP A 518 25.27 -4.56 -32.51
CA ASP A 518 24.72 -4.72 -33.84
C ASP A 518 23.18 -4.94 -33.86
N ALA A 519 22.56 -5.35 -32.77
CA ALA A 519 21.12 -5.65 -32.72
C ALA A 519 20.25 -4.38 -32.81
N ASP A 520 19.29 -4.35 -33.74
CA ASP A 520 18.28 -3.31 -33.83
C ASP A 520 17.11 -3.60 -32.88
N LYS A 521 17.14 -3.00 -31.70
CA LYS A 521 16.17 -3.24 -30.62
C LYS A 521 14.75 -2.75 -30.92
N GLU A 522 14.53 -2.04 -32.01
CA GLU A 522 13.20 -1.65 -32.48
C GLU A 522 12.45 -2.84 -33.12
N PHE A 523 13.18 -3.85 -33.60
CA PHE A 523 12.60 -5.05 -34.19
C PHE A 523 11.85 -5.90 -33.15
N ASP A 524 10.93 -6.72 -33.65
CA ASP A 524 10.28 -7.74 -32.82
C ASP A 524 11.19 -8.95 -32.58
N CYS A 525 10.75 -9.89 -31.72
CA CYS A 525 11.58 -11.03 -31.34
C CYS A 525 11.84 -12.01 -32.49
N GLU A 526 10.94 -12.10 -33.48
CA GLU A 526 11.13 -12.99 -34.64
C GLU A 526 12.13 -12.38 -35.64
N GLU A 527 12.00 -11.09 -35.90
CA GLU A 527 12.93 -10.35 -36.75
C GLU A 527 14.34 -10.37 -36.19
N LEU A 528 14.49 -10.13 -34.88
CA LEU A 528 15.78 -10.18 -34.19
C LEU A 528 16.43 -11.58 -34.22
N ARG A 529 15.65 -12.66 -34.15
CA ARG A 529 16.18 -14.02 -34.31
C ARG A 529 16.76 -14.25 -35.73
N VAL A 530 16.01 -13.81 -36.72
CA VAL A 530 16.45 -13.95 -38.13
C VAL A 530 17.70 -13.10 -38.36
N GLU A 531 17.76 -11.91 -37.80
CA GLU A 531 18.93 -11.03 -37.91
C GLU A 531 20.16 -11.65 -37.23
N PHE A 532 19.99 -12.19 -36.02
CA PHE A 532 21.07 -12.85 -35.29
C PHE A 532 21.59 -14.08 -36.03
N ASP A 533 20.71 -14.92 -36.57
CA ASP A 533 21.13 -16.11 -37.34
C ASP A 533 21.93 -15.73 -38.59
N LYS A 534 21.53 -14.69 -39.34
CA LYS A 534 22.30 -14.16 -40.47
C LYS A 534 23.65 -13.62 -40.05
N TRP A 535 23.68 -12.87 -38.94
CA TRP A 535 24.92 -12.30 -38.41
C TRP A 535 25.91 -13.41 -37.98
N CYS A 536 25.38 -14.52 -37.43
CA CYS A 536 26.16 -15.71 -37.08
C CYS A 536 26.69 -16.46 -38.29
N GLU A 537 25.91 -16.59 -39.39
CA GLU A 537 26.33 -17.27 -40.60
C GLU A 537 27.61 -16.71 -41.22
N GLU A 538 27.85 -15.41 -41.05
CA GLU A 538 29.06 -14.72 -41.54
C GLU A 538 30.29 -14.94 -40.66
N ARG A 539 30.12 -15.31 -39.38
CA ARG A 539 31.17 -15.33 -38.36
C ARG A 539 31.48 -16.70 -37.78
N ILE A 540 30.55 -17.63 -37.86
CA ILE A 540 30.78 -18.97 -37.36
C ILE A 540 31.46 -19.79 -38.45
N VAL A 541 32.61 -20.33 -38.13
CA VAL A 541 33.32 -21.27 -39.01
C VAL A 541 32.52 -22.59 -38.99
N LYS A 542 31.89 -22.90 -40.11
CA LYS A 542 31.26 -24.22 -40.30
C LYS A 542 32.37 -25.27 -40.35
N ASP A 543 32.36 -26.21 -39.43
CA ASP A 543 33.23 -27.37 -39.49
C ASP A 543 32.94 -28.12 -40.82
N GLU A 544 33.94 -28.26 -41.66
CA GLU A 544 33.81 -29.11 -42.85
C GLU A 544 33.46 -30.54 -42.39
N PRO A 545 32.45 -31.18 -42.98
CA PRO A 545 32.09 -32.56 -42.65
C PRO A 545 33.24 -33.48 -43.05
N GLY A 546 34.07 -33.88 -42.09
CA GLY A 546 35.14 -34.86 -42.38
C GLY A 546 36.34 -34.90 -41.41
N GLN A 547 36.43 -34.02 -40.41
CA GLN A 547 37.45 -34.18 -39.36
C GLN A 547 36.76 -34.32 -38.01
N GLU A 548 36.56 -35.55 -37.57
CA GLU A 548 36.27 -35.82 -36.16
C GLU A 548 37.43 -35.30 -35.32
N GLN A 549 37.26 -34.12 -34.69
CA GLN A 549 38.18 -33.72 -33.65
C GLN A 549 37.93 -34.66 -32.46
N PRO A 550 38.97 -35.34 -31.98
CA PRO A 550 38.83 -36.24 -30.84
C PRO A 550 38.33 -35.40 -29.65
N ASP A 551 37.30 -35.91 -28.98
CA ASP A 551 36.71 -35.29 -27.79
C ASP A 551 37.86 -34.83 -26.87
N PRO A 552 37.90 -33.55 -26.47
CA PRO A 552 39.01 -32.98 -25.71
C PRO A 552 39.36 -33.76 -24.45
N ILE A 553 38.37 -34.39 -23.84
CA ILE A 553 38.56 -35.22 -22.64
C ILE A 553 39.17 -36.57 -22.95
N LEU A 554 38.81 -37.19 -24.09
CA LEU A 554 39.37 -38.45 -24.56
C LEU A 554 40.77 -38.29 -25.13
N SER A 555 41.13 -37.11 -25.62
CA SER A 555 42.51 -36.79 -26.03
C SER A 555 43.44 -36.50 -24.84
N LYS A 556 42.88 -35.98 -23.78
CA LYS A 556 43.65 -35.60 -22.60
C LYS A 556 43.90 -36.73 -21.58
N TYR A 557 42.97 -37.69 -21.51
CA TYR A 557 43.05 -38.80 -20.56
C TYR A 557 43.00 -40.16 -21.26
N LYS A 558 43.57 -41.19 -20.61
CA LYS A 558 43.53 -42.57 -21.13
C LYS A 558 43.00 -43.49 -20.05
N LYS A 559 42.12 -44.41 -20.44
CA LYS A 559 41.66 -45.50 -19.57
C LYS A 559 42.56 -46.72 -19.79
N ILE A 560 43.18 -47.23 -18.75
CA ILE A 560 44.11 -48.37 -18.77
C ILE A 560 43.46 -49.50 -17.98
N ASP A 561 43.37 -50.70 -18.64
CA ASP A 561 42.93 -51.92 -17.99
C ASP A 561 44.07 -52.49 -17.12
N ASN A 562 43.82 -52.74 -15.83
CA ASN A 562 44.78 -53.32 -14.91
C ASN A 562 44.90 -54.84 -15.00
N GLY A 563 44.08 -55.51 -15.86
CA GLY A 563 44.09 -56.94 -16.06
C GLY A 563 43.37 -57.78 -14.99
N ASP A 564 42.81 -57.13 -13.99
CA ASP A 564 42.01 -57.71 -12.90
C ASP A 564 40.53 -57.33 -12.95
N GLY A 565 40.11 -56.70 -14.06
CA GLY A 565 38.74 -56.18 -14.26
C GLY A 565 38.53 -54.78 -13.70
N THR A 566 39.58 -54.13 -13.18
CA THR A 566 39.55 -52.72 -12.76
C THR A 566 40.23 -51.82 -13.79
N PHE A 567 39.88 -50.56 -13.83
CA PHE A 567 40.44 -49.57 -14.73
C PHE A 567 41.04 -48.41 -13.95
N LYS A 568 42.18 -47.90 -14.43
CA LYS A 568 42.73 -46.64 -13.98
C LYS A 568 42.72 -45.61 -15.09
N TYR A 569 42.58 -44.34 -14.72
CA TYR A 569 42.59 -43.24 -15.63
C TYR A 569 43.87 -42.44 -15.44
N VAL A 570 44.57 -42.11 -16.51
CA VAL A 570 45.84 -41.39 -16.48
C VAL A 570 45.78 -40.21 -17.43
N ASP A 571 46.45 -39.12 -17.09
CA ASP A 571 46.66 -38.01 -18.00
C ASP A 571 47.59 -38.47 -19.14
N ALA A 572 47.16 -38.26 -20.37
CA ALA A 572 47.84 -38.75 -21.56
C ALA A 572 49.25 -38.14 -21.80
N ALA A 573 49.47 -36.93 -21.27
CA ALA A 573 50.74 -36.20 -21.40
C ALA A 573 51.71 -36.50 -20.27
N THR A 574 51.22 -36.60 -19.02
CA THR A 574 52.06 -36.75 -17.83
C THR A 574 52.15 -38.19 -17.31
N ASN A 575 51.24 -39.08 -17.74
CA ASN A 575 51.06 -40.43 -17.19
C ASN A 575 50.71 -40.49 -15.69
N GLU A 576 50.30 -39.36 -15.10
CA GLU A 576 49.86 -39.33 -13.73
C GLU A 576 48.44 -39.87 -13.58
N GLU A 577 48.19 -40.63 -12.47
CA GLU A 577 46.88 -41.18 -12.21
C GLU A 577 45.86 -40.12 -11.83
N VAL A 578 44.68 -40.16 -12.47
CA VAL A 578 43.57 -39.23 -12.23
C VAL A 578 42.58 -39.89 -11.30
N THR A 579 42.41 -39.30 -10.12
CA THR A 579 41.50 -39.76 -9.07
C THR A 579 40.25 -38.90 -8.94
N ASP A 580 40.13 -37.82 -9.75
CA ASP A 580 38.97 -36.94 -9.74
C ASP A 580 37.74 -37.64 -10.36
N VAL A 581 36.73 -37.86 -9.53
CA VAL A 581 35.49 -38.59 -9.90
C VAL A 581 34.74 -37.88 -11.01
N GLN A 582 34.75 -36.54 -11.09
CA GLN A 582 34.07 -35.78 -12.15
C GLN A 582 34.77 -36.01 -13.48
N ILE A 583 36.09 -35.97 -13.53
CA ILE A 583 36.85 -36.24 -14.77
C ILE A 583 36.60 -37.65 -15.24
N ILE A 584 36.64 -38.65 -14.37
CA ILE A 584 36.41 -40.05 -14.67
C ILE A 584 35.00 -40.27 -15.25
N THR A 585 34.01 -39.71 -14.58
CA THR A 585 32.60 -39.84 -15.02
C THR A 585 32.38 -39.16 -16.37
N THR A 586 33.01 -38.04 -16.64
CA THR A 586 32.90 -37.32 -17.91
C THR A 586 33.60 -38.07 -19.03
N TYR A 587 34.77 -38.67 -18.79
CA TYR A 587 35.49 -39.52 -19.73
C TYR A 587 34.66 -40.75 -20.13
N ASP A 588 34.10 -41.48 -19.16
CA ASP A 588 33.28 -42.66 -19.41
C ASP A 588 31.98 -42.31 -20.16
N ALA A 589 31.40 -41.12 -19.90
CA ALA A 589 30.24 -40.63 -20.66
C ALA A 589 30.59 -40.29 -22.11
N ALA A 590 31.74 -39.66 -22.35
CA ALA A 590 32.25 -39.36 -23.71
C ALA A 590 32.57 -40.63 -24.48
N GLN A 591 33.23 -41.59 -23.85
CA GLN A 591 33.53 -42.90 -24.48
C GLN A 591 32.27 -43.66 -24.85
N LYS A 592 31.24 -43.70 -23.99
CA LYS A 592 29.95 -44.32 -24.30
C LYS A 592 29.23 -43.67 -25.48
N ARG A 593 29.42 -42.40 -25.73
CA ARG A 593 28.85 -41.71 -26.90
C ARG A 593 29.50 -42.22 -28.18
N ILE A 594 30.82 -42.32 -28.21
CA ILE A 594 31.55 -42.84 -29.38
C ILE A 594 31.17 -44.30 -29.65
N ASP A 595 31.13 -45.12 -28.60
CA ASP A 595 30.73 -46.54 -28.72
C ASP A 595 29.30 -46.69 -29.27
N ASN A 596 28.37 -45.82 -28.86
CA ASN A 596 27.00 -45.79 -29.38
C ASN A 596 26.90 -45.29 -30.83
N ILE A 597 27.77 -44.36 -31.25
CA ILE A 597 27.83 -43.90 -32.64
C ILE A 597 28.36 -45.02 -33.56
N GLN A 598 29.41 -45.73 -33.17
CA GLN A 598 29.95 -46.86 -33.92
C GLN A 598 28.99 -48.03 -34.05
N VAL A 599 28.17 -48.29 -33.03
CA VAL A 599 27.12 -49.36 -33.09
C VAL A 599 25.99 -48.99 -34.05
N ASN A 600 25.69 -47.70 -34.22
CA ASN A 600 24.64 -47.22 -35.13
C ASN A 600 25.12 -47.18 -36.59
N ASP A 601 26.41 -47.02 -36.87
CA ASP A 601 26.96 -47.09 -38.24
C ASP A 601 27.07 -48.52 -38.76
N ASP A 602 27.29 -49.53 -37.87
CA ASP A 602 27.30 -50.94 -38.25
C ASP A 602 25.89 -51.55 -38.44
N SER A 603 24.83 -50.90 -37.93
CA SER A 603 23.44 -51.29 -38.13
C SER A 603 22.77 -50.48 -39.26
N GLY A 604 23.20 -50.68 -40.48
CA GLY A 604 22.62 -50.05 -41.67
C GLY A 604 21.10 -50.09 -41.71
N GLY A 605 20.53 -48.92 -41.69
CA GLY A 605 19.22 -48.62 -42.25
C GLY A 605 18.00 -49.04 -41.44
N ASN A 606 17.43 -48.14 -40.68
CA ASN A 606 15.96 -48.04 -40.64
C ASN A 606 15.50 -46.65 -40.13
N ASN A 607 14.69 -46.03 -40.96
CA ASN A 607 13.99 -44.77 -40.72
C ASN A 607 13.25 -44.76 -39.38
N LEU A 608 13.57 -43.82 -38.51
CA LEU A 608 12.70 -43.39 -37.43
C LEU A 608 12.09 -42.01 -37.75
N LYS A 609 10.81 -42.05 -38.14
CA LYS A 609 9.94 -40.87 -38.19
C LYS A 609 9.75 -40.35 -36.78
N PHE A 610 10.16 -39.09 -36.54
CA PHE A 610 9.72 -38.35 -35.37
C PHE A 610 8.26 -37.91 -35.56
N GLY A 611 7.38 -38.43 -34.70
CA GLY A 611 6.01 -37.96 -34.57
C GLY A 611 5.96 -36.72 -33.67
N ASN A 612 5.34 -35.68 -34.18
CA ASN A 612 4.92 -34.51 -33.43
C ASN A 612 3.96 -34.93 -32.30
N HIS A 613 4.26 -34.46 -31.07
CA HIS A 613 3.27 -34.18 -30.06
C HIS A 613 3.65 -32.88 -29.33
#